data_32a3b68190c0492488888127833e8a9a
#
_entry.id   32a3b68190c0492488888127833e8a9a
#
_cell.length_a   1.000
_cell.length_b   1.000
_cell.length_c   1.000
_cell.angle_alpha   90.00
_cell.angle_beta   90.00
_cell.angle_gamma   90.00
#
_symmetry.space_group_name_H-M   'P 1'
#
loop_
_entity.id
_entity.type
_entity.pdbx_description
1 polymer ?
#
loop_
_entity_poly.entity_id
_entity_poly.type
_entity_poly.pdbx_seq_one_letter_code
_entity_poly.pdbx_strand_id
1 'polypeptide(L)'
;MYSEITKCRISKSTNLVTVLSLGDQYLTGVFPKSVDEEVTKGPVDLVWCPDSGLLQMKQSYSLDEMYGDNYGYRSGLNASMVRHLEQKIRTLERLVKLNDNDLVIDIGSNDATSLKAYSGNHRKVGIDPTGLKFKEFYTDNITLIPDFFTAEKFENNFPSDKAKLITSI
;
A
#
# COMPACT_ATOMS: atom_id res chain seq x y z
N MET A 1 15.58 -10.77 -3.65
CA MET A 1 16.63 -10.09 -4.47
C MET A 1 16.17 -8.66 -4.77
N TYR A 2 17.08 -7.69 -4.90
CA TYR A 2 16.74 -6.29 -5.20
C TYR A 2 17.37 -5.82 -6.51
N SER A 3 16.86 -4.72 -7.07
CA SER A 3 17.43 -3.98 -8.18
C SER A 3 17.70 -2.53 -7.77
N GLU A 4 18.69 -1.88 -8.38
CA GLU A 4 18.95 -0.45 -8.16
C GLU A 4 18.43 0.39 -9.30
N ILE A 5 17.86 1.55 -8.95
CA ILE A 5 17.49 2.53 -9.95
C ILE A 5 18.71 3.32 -10.41
N THR A 6 18.79 3.58 -11.68
CA THR A 6 19.79 4.48 -12.30
C THR A 6 19.17 5.80 -12.76
N LYS A 7 17.85 5.90 -12.68
CA LYS A 7 17.06 7.07 -13.09
C LYS A 7 15.94 7.35 -12.10
N CYS A 8 15.63 8.61 -11.93
CA CYS A 8 14.46 9.02 -11.14
C CYS A 8 13.17 8.37 -11.67
N ARG A 9 12.34 7.87 -10.76
CA ARG A 9 11.08 7.18 -11.13
C ARG A 9 10.09 8.11 -11.83
N ILE A 10 10.11 9.42 -11.53
CA ILE A 10 9.21 10.41 -12.12
C ILE A 10 9.85 11.06 -13.35
N SER A 11 10.94 11.83 -13.16
CA SER A 11 11.55 12.65 -14.25
C SER A 11 12.40 11.85 -15.24
N LYS A 12 12.76 10.60 -14.91
CA LYS A 12 13.71 9.77 -15.67
C LYS A 12 15.13 10.35 -15.73
N SER A 13 15.41 11.42 -15.01
CA SER A 13 16.75 12.00 -14.88
C SER A 13 17.71 11.01 -14.20
N THR A 14 18.97 11.04 -14.64
CA THR A 14 20.08 10.31 -14.01
C THR A 14 20.73 11.08 -12.86
N ASN A 15 20.31 12.32 -12.62
CA ASN A 15 20.82 13.16 -11.55
C ASN A 15 20.23 12.71 -10.21
N LEU A 16 20.86 11.71 -9.60
CA LEU A 16 20.48 11.15 -8.31
C LEU A 16 21.59 11.38 -7.29
N VAL A 17 21.26 12.08 -6.21
CA VAL A 17 22.18 12.40 -5.12
C VAL A 17 21.84 11.53 -3.92
N THR A 18 22.77 10.74 -3.41
CA THR A 18 22.58 9.97 -2.16
C THR A 18 22.51 10.94 -0.97
N VAL A 19 21.43 10.85 -0.22
CA VAL A 19 21.17 11.71 0.94
C VAL A 19 21.45 10.96 2.24
N LEU A 20 21.12 9.67 2.29
CA LEU A 20 21.29 8.81 3.45
C LEU A 20 21.56 7.38 3.01
N SER A 21 22.47 6.71 3.70
CA SER A 21 22.68 5.28 3.59
C SER A 21 22.62 4.66 4.99
N LEU A 22 21.81 3.63 5.16
CA LEU A 22 21.74 2.83 6.39
C LEU A 22 22.58 1.56 6.31
N GLY A 23 23.31 1.38 5.21
CA GLY A 23 24.02 0.13 4.93
C GLY A 23 23.06 -1.03 4.70
N ASP A 24 23.55 -2.25 4.86
CA ASP A 24 22.75 -3.45 4.67
C ASP A 24 21.78 -3.68 5.83
N GLN A 25 20.51 -3.83 5.50
CA GLN A 25 19.43 -4.14 6.42
C GLN A 25 18.71 -5.42 5.98
N TYR A 26 18.11 -6.12 6.93
CA TYR A 26 17.20 -7.21 6.63
C TYR A 26 15.87 -6.67 6.14
N LEU A 27 15.24 -7.39 5.20
CA LEU A 27 13.95 -7.00 4.66
C LEU A 27 12.88 -6.98 5.77
N THR A 28 12.28 -5.82 5.99
CA THR A 28 11.25 -5.63 7.03
C THR A 28 9.92 -6.23 6.61
N GLY A 29 9.12 -6.66 7.58
CA GLY A 29 7.81 -7.28 7.33
C GLY A 29 7.88 -8.76 6.97
N VAL A 30 9.09 -9.29 6.76
CA VAL A 30 9.32 -10.72 6.61
C VAL A 30 9.66 -11.31 7.99
N PHE A 31 8.81 -12.24 8.45
CA PHE A 31 8.96 -12.89 9.76
C PHE A 31 9.35 -14.34 9.54
N PRO A 32 10.65 -14.71 9.71
CA PRO A 32 11.09 -16.08 9.55
C PRO A 32 10.45 -16.99 10.60
N LYS A 33 10.12 -18.22 10.22
CA LYS A 33 9.49 -19.22 11.09
C LYS A 33 10.52 -20.02 11.90
N SER A 34 11.78 -19.96 11.53
CA SER A 34 12.90 -20.60 12.23
C SER A 34 14.15 -19.73 12.16
N VAL A 35 15.13 -20.02 13.03
CA VAL A 35 16.44 -19.33 13.04
C VAL A 35 17.30 -19.66 11.82
N ASP A 36 17.00 -20.75 11.13
CA ASP A 36 17.74 -21.22 9.95
C ASP A 36 17.14 -20.68 8.64
N GLU A 37 16.01 -19.98 8.72
CA GLU A 37 15.37 -19.39 7.53
C GLU A 37 16.11 -18.12 7.12
N GLU A 38 16.65 -18.11 5.91
CA GLU A 38 17.34 -16.94 5.37
C GLU A 38 16.37 -15.82 5.03
N VAL A 39 16.63 -14.63 5.54
CA VAL A 39 15.90 -13.39 5.19
C VAL A 39 16.79 -12.55 4.28
N THR A 40 16.22 -12.06 3.20
CA THR A 40 16.94 -11.18 2.27
C THR A 40 17.51 -9.97 3.00
N LYS A 41 18.80 -9.73 2.74
CA LYS A 41 19.56 -8.59 3.26
C LYS A 41 20.11 -7.78 2.10
N GLY A 42 20.13 -6.45 2.24
CA GLY A 42 20.72 -5.57 1.25
C GLY A 42 20.69 -4.10 1.66
N PRO A 43 21.25 -3.21 0.81
CA PRO A 43 21.41 -1.81 1.14
C PRO A 43 20.07 -1.05 1.20
N VAL A 44 20.05 -0.03 2.05
CA VAL A 44 18.93 0.90 2.19
C VAL A 44 19.48 2.30 2.01
N ASP A 45 19.36 2.83 0.79
CA ASP A 45 19.84 4.16 0.43
C ASP A 45 18.67 5.06 0.01
N LEU A 46 18.63 6.27 0.55
CA LEU A 46 17.78 7.34 0.08
C LEU A 46 18.53 8.21 -0.93
N VAL A 47 17.94 8.42 -2.07
CA VAL A 47 18.45 9.31 -3.12
C VAL A 47 17.45 10.40 -3.43
N TRP A 48 17.95 11.60 -3.61
CA TRP A 48 17.19 12.76 -4.02
C TRP A 48 17.48 13.07 -5.49
N CYS A 49 16.42 13.38 -6.23
CA CYS A 49 16.53 13.87 -7.60
C CYS A 49 16.26 15.38 -7.63
N PRO A 50 17.26 16.24 -7.82
CA PRO A 50 17.07 17.69 -7.90
C PRO A 50 16.07 18.12 -8.99
N ASP A 51 16.06 17.40 -10.12
CA ASP A 51 15.25 17.77 -11.30
C ASP A 51 13.74 17.55 -11.09
N SER A 52 13.36 16.73 -10.13
CA SER A 52 11.94 16.47 -9.78
C SER A 52 11.59 16.82 -8.34
N GLY A 53 12.58 17.08 -7.50
CA GLY A 53 12.40 17.22 -6.06
C GLY A 53 12.09 15.91 -5.31
N LEU A 54 12.06 14.75 -6.01
CA LEU A 54 11.68 13.48 -5.41
C LEU A 54 12.80 12.89 -4.56
N LEU A 55 12.50 12.63 -3.28
CA LEU A 55 13.28 11.74 -2.41
C LEU A 55 12.73 10.32 -2.55
N GLN A 56 13.59 9.34 -2.83
CA GLN A 56 13.18 7.98 -3.15
C GLN A 56 14.23 6.95 -2.72
N MET A 57 13.80 5.72 -2.50
CA MET A 57 14.72 4.61 -2.29
C MET A 57 15.49 4.31 -3.57
N LYS A 58 16.81 4.10 -3.45
CA LYS A 58 17.66 3.66 -4.57
C LYS A 58 17.37 2.22 -4.93
N GLN A 59 17.16 1.36 -3.95
CA GLN A 59 16.86 -0.06 -4.14
C GLN A 59 15.35 -0.30 -4.29
N SER A 60 14.99 -1.29 -5.10
CA SER A 60 13.65 -1.88 -5.22
C SER A 60 13.76 -3.37 -4.93
N TYR A 61 13.14 -3.81 -3.86
CA TYR A 61 13.08 -5.23 -3.47
C TYR A 61 11.89 -5.92 -4.13
N SER A 62 11.94 -7.26 -4.21
CA SER A 62 10.84 -8.06 -4.75
C SER A 62 9.56 -7.81 -3.95
N LEU A 63 8.48 -7.44 -4.64
CA LEU A 63 7.18 -7.19 -4.00
C LEU A 63 6.58 -8.47 -3.42
N ASP A 64 6.79 -9.62 -4.07
CA ASP A 64 6.31 -10.91 -3.57
C ASP A 64 7.00 -11.30 -2.26
N GLU A 65 8.28 -10.93 -2.13
CA GLU A 65 9.05 -11.16 -0.91
C GLU A 65 8.62 -10.21 0.21
N MET A 66 8.33 -8.94 -0.13
CA MET A 66 7.89 -7.93 0.83
C MET A 66 6.45 -8.13 1.31
N TYR A 67 5.55 -8.55 0.42
CA TYR A 67 4.11 -8.61 0.65
C TYR A 67 3.52 -10.00 0.40
N GLY A 68 4.35 -11.05 0.42
CA GLY A 68 3.92 -12.44 0.27
C GLY A 68 3.44 -13.07 1.58
N ASP A 69 3.54 -14.40 1.65
CA ASP A 69 2.99 -15.22 2.74
C ASP A 69 3.54 -14.87 4.12
N ASN A 70 4.78 -14.36 4.19
CA ASN A 70 5.44 -13.98 5.44
C ASN A 70 5.10 -12.55 5.91
N TYR A 71 4.35 -11.77 5.14
CA TYR A 71 3.94 -10.44 5.55
C TYR A 71 3.01 -10.50 6.76
N GLY A 72 3.43 -9.90 7.87
CA GLY A 72 2.77 -10.07 9.16
C GLY A 72 2.04 -8.82 9.68
N TYR A 73 2.16 -7.67 9.02
CA TYR A 73 1.51 -6.45 9.48
C TYR A 73 0.01 -6.48 9.24
N ARG A 74 -0.77 -6.06 10.25
CA ARG A 74 -2.21 -5.87 10.17
C ARG A 74 -2.63 -4.58 10.87
N SER A 75 -3.29 -3.69 10.16
CA SER A 75 -3.69 -2.36 10.63
C SER A 75 -4.64 -2.43 11.84
N GLY A 76 -5.57 -3.37 11.84
CA GLY A 76 -6.57 -3.55 12.89
C GLY A 76 -6.06 -4.12 14.22
N LEU A 77 -4.77 -4.53 14.31
CA LEU A 77 -4.20 -5.01 15.57
C LEU A 77 -3.89 -3.90 16.56
N ASN A 78 -3.61 -2.70 16.08
CA ASN A 78 -3.20 -1.59 16.92
C ASN A 78 -4.33 -0.56 17.06
N ALA A 79 -4.89 -0.43 18.25
CA ALA A 79 -6.00 0.48 18.52
C ALA A 79 -5.68 1.96 18.23
N SER A 80 -4.43 2.40 18.34
CA SER A 80 -4.06 3.77 17.96
C SER A 80 -4.07 3.96 16.45
N MET A 81 -3.64 2.95 15.69
CA MET A 81 -3.71 2.97 14.22
C MET A 81 -5.17 2.95 13.76
N VAL A 82 -6.01 2.10 14.34
CA VAL A 82 -7.46 2.07 14.02
C VAL A 82 -8.07 3.46 14.20
N ARG A 83 -7.88 4.09 15.36
CA ARG A 83 -8.40 5.47 15.61
C ARG A 83 -7.84 6.49 14.62
N HIS A 84 -6.55 6.39 14.26
CA HIS A 84 -5.94 7.28 13.28
C HIS A 84 -6.60 7.15 11.91
N LEU A 85 -6.78 5.92 11.43
CA LEU A 85 -7.43 5.63 10.15
C LEU A 85 -8.90 6.08 10.15
N GLU A 86 -9.65 5.80 11.21
CA GLU A 86 -11.03 6.27 11.37
C GLU A 86 -11.13 7.81 11.28
N GLN A 87 -10.27 8.53 12.01
CA GLN A 87 -10.26 9.99 11.97
C GLN A 87 -9.91 10.53 10.57
N LYS A 88 -8.95 9.89 9.90
CA LYS A 88 -8.56 10.24 8.53
C LYS A 88 -9.73 10.06 7.58
N ILE A 89 -10.39 8.90 7.59
CA ILE A 89 -11.54 8.63 6.72
C ILE A 89 -12.69 9.60 6.98
N ARG A 90 -13.06 9.85 8.23
CA ARG A 90 -14.11 10.84 8.58
C ARG A 90 -13.78 12.26 8.09
N THR A 91 -12.50 12.61 8.08
CA THR A 91 -12.05 13.90 7.52
C THR A 91 -12.21 13.93 6.01
N LEU A 92 -11.83 12.86 5.32
CA LEU A 92 -11.96 12.73 3.86
C LEU A 92 -13.42 12.74 3.42
N GLU A 93 -14.32 12.02 4.12
CA GLU A 93 -15.77 12.05 3.86
C GLU A 93 -16.32 13.48 3.87
N ARG A 94 -15.92 14.30 4.85
CA ARG A 94 -16.36 15.71 4.94
C ARG A 94 -15.81 16.59 3.83
N LEU A 95 -14.56 16.36 3.44
CA LEU A 95 -13.88 17.14 2.39
C LEU A 95 -14.41 16.83 1.00
N VAL A 96 -14.63 15.55 0.70
CA VAL A 96 -15.02 15.08 -0.64
C VAL A 96 -16.53 15.11 -0.85
N LYS A 97 -17.34 15.20 0.22
CA LYS A 97 -18.81 15.17 0.17
C LYS A 97 -19.32 13.95 -0.58
N LEU A 98 -18.98 12.78 -0.06
CA LEU A 98 -19.43 11.50 -0.62
C LEU A 98 -20.94 11.35 -0.50
N ASN A 99 -21.56 10.82 -1.54
CA ASN A 99 -22.97 10.45 -1.59
C ASN A 99 -23.14 8.93 -1.48
N ASP A 100 -24.36 8.47 -1.23
CA ASP A 100 -24.67 7.05 -1.29
C ASP A 100 -24.35 6.48 -2.68
N ASN A 101 -23.79 5.27 -2.69
CA ASN A 101 -23.31 4.54 -3.87
C ASN A 101 -22.08 5.15 -4.56
N ASP A 102 -21.50 6.25 -4.09
CA ASP A 102 -20.18 6.67 -4.58
C ASP A 102 -19.16 5.56 -4.35
N LEU A 103 -18.29 5.35 -5.34
CA LEU A 103 -17.25 4.34 -5.26
C LEU A 103 -16.01 4.89 -4.55
N VAL A 104 -15.57 4.22 -3.51
CA VAL A 104 -14.32 4.48 -2.80
C VAL A 104 -13.37 3.30 -2.93
N ILE A 105 -12.10 3.58 -3.15
CA ILE A 105 -11.05 2.57 -3.30
C ILE A 105 -9.97 2.81 -2.26
N ASP A 106 -9.47 1.73 -1.66
CA ASP A 106 -8.27 1.75 -0.82
C ASP A 106 -7.21 0.82 -1.42
N ILE A 107 -6.08 1.39 -1.83
CA ILE A 107 -4.94 0.67 -2.41
C ILE A 107 -3.98 0.32 -1.27
N GLY A 108 -3.64 -0.97 -1.13
CA GLY A 108 -2.93 -1.48 0.04
C GLY A 108 -3.85 -1.57 1.25
N SER A 109 -5.10 -2.02 1.03
CA SER A 109 -6.20 -1.98 2.00
C SER A 109 -6.05 -2.90 3.21
N ASN A 110 -5.04 -3.78 3.20
CA ASN A 110 -4.67 -4.68 4.29
C ASN A 110 -5.89 -5.48 4.82
N ASP A 111 -6.33 -5.27 6.05
CA ASP A 111 -7.50 -5.91 6.66
C ASP A 111 -8.79 -5.07 6.57
N ALA A 112 -8.87 -4.18 5.60
CA ALA A 112 -9.99 -3.29 5.35
C ALA A 112 -10.32 -2.31 6.50
N THR A 113 -9.39 -2.05 7.42
CA THR A 113 -9.65 -1.16 8.57
C THR A 113 -10.08 0.24 8.12
N SER A 114 -9.42 0.83 7.11
CA SER A 114 -9.83 2.12 6.54
C SER A 114 -11.22 2.06 5.89
N LEU A 115 -11.50 1.01 5.11
CA LEU A 115 -12.77 0.85 4.40
C LEU A 115 -13.95 0.65 5.34
N LYS A 116 -13.75 -0.01 6.49
CA LYS A 116 -14.77 -0.15 7.53
C LYS A 116 -15.12 1.16 8.24
N ALA A 117 -14.22 2.14 8.21
CA ALA A 117 -14.40 3.42 8.88
C ALA A 117 -15.36 4.37 8.17
N TYR A 118 -15.69 4.14 6.90
CA TYR A 118 -16.68 4.94 6.17
C TYR A 118 -18.07 4.79 6.78
N SER A 119 -18.74 5.91 7.04
CA SER A 119 -20.05 5.96 7.70
C SER A 119 -21.23 5.83 6.74
N GLY A 120 -21.05 6.22 5.47
CA GLY A 120 -22.10 6.21 4.45
C GLY A 120 -22.28 4.86 3.74
N ASN A 121 -23.37 4.75 2.97
CA ASN A 121 -23.64 3.58 2.13
C ASN A 121 -22.86 3.67 0.80
N HIS A 122 -21.54 3.64 0.89
CA HIS A 122 -20.64 3.72 -0.26
C HIS A 122 -20.32 2.32 -0.80
N ARG A 123 -20.03 2.24 -2.10
CA ARG A 123 -19.43 1.06 -2.72
C ARG A 123 -17.94 1.07 -2.36
N LYS A 124 -17.48 0.06 -1.64
CA LYS A 124 -16.14 0.00 -1.06
C LYS A 124 -15.33 -1.09 -1.74
N VAL A 125 -14.15 -0.74 -2.24
CA VAL A 125 -13.24 -1.68 -2.90
C VAL A 125 -11.87 -1.58 -2.26
N GLY A 126 -11.36 -2.71 -1.77
CA GLY A 126 -9.99 -2.86 -1.31
C GLY A 126 -9.17 -3.62 -2.35
N ILE A 127 -7.98 -3.13 -2.64
CA ILE A 127 -7.04 -3.78 -3.56
C ILE A 127 -5.75 -4.02 -2.80
N ASP A 128 -5.44 -5.29 -2.52
CA ASP A 128 -4.28 -5.65 -1.70
C ASP A 128 -3.82 -7.08 -2.00
N PRO A 129 -2.54 -7.32 -2.30
CA PRO A 129 -2.03 -8.67 -2.55
C PRO A 129 -2.12 -9.57 -1.31
N THR A 130 -2.10 -9.00 -0.10
CA THR A 130 -2.26 -9.75 1.15
C THR A 130 -3.72 -9.98 1.53
N GLY A 131 -4.66 -9.46 0.75
CA GLY A 131 -6.09 -9.45 1.07
C GLY A 131 -6.69 -10.84 1.26
N LEU A 132 -6.20 -11.87 0.58
CA LEU A 132 -6.66 -13.25 0.81
C LEU A 132 -6.36 -13.73 2.22
N LYS A 133 -5.21 -13.35 2.79
CA LYS A 133 -4.83 -13.66 4.17
C LYS A 133 -5.77 -13.01 5.19
N PHE A 134 -6.30 -11.86 4.86
CA PHE A 134 -7.17 -11.05 5.72
C PHE A 134 -8.63 -11.03 5.24
N LYS A 135 -9.03 -11.96 4.37
CA LYS A 135 -10.36 -12.01 3.76
C LYS A 135 -11.50 -11.98 4.78
N GLU A 136 -11.33 -12.57 5.93
CA GLU A 136 -12.33 -12.58 7.00
C GLU A 136 -12.74 -11.20 7.52
N PHE A 137 -11.87 -10.19 7.30
CA PHE A 137 -12.12 -8.79 7.70
C PHE A 137 -12.87 -7.97 6.64
N TYR A 138 -13.00 -8.49 5.42
CA TYR A 138 -13.80 -7.88 4.37
C TYR A 138 -15.24 -8.34 4.50
N THR A 139 -16.07 -7.45 5.05
CA THR A 139 -17.51 -7.71 5.25
C THR A 139 -18.27 -7.62 3.92
N ASP A 140 -19.54 -8.04 3.91
CA ASP A 140 -20.36 -8.20 2.69
C ASP A 140 -20.48 -6.95 1.79
N ASN A 141 -20.23 -5.76 2.34
CA ASN A 141 -20.27 -4.50 1.61
C ASN A 141 -18.91 -3.98 1.13
N ILE A 142 -17.84 -4.79 1.28
CA ILE A 142 -16.50 -4.44 0.85
C ILE A 142 -16.01 -5.48 -0.15
N THR A 143 -15.83 -5.06 -1.40
CA THR A 143 -15.25 -5.91 -2.44
C THR A 143 -13.74 -5.96 -2.30
N LEU A 144 -13.16 -7.16 -2.30
CA LEU A 144 -11.71 -7.37 -2.31
C LEU A 144 -11.23 -7.74 -3.71
N ILE A 145 -10.21 -7.05 -4.19
CA ILE A 145 -9.36 -7.48 -5.32
C ILE A 145 -8.01 -7.90 -4.71
N PRO A 146 -7.73 -9.21 -4.59
CA PRO A 146 -6.54 -9.71 -3.90
C PRO A 146 -5.32 -9.69 -4.82
N ASP A 147 -4.87 -8.51 -5.20
CA ASP A 147 -3.75 -8.33 -6.12
C ASP A 147 -3.09 -6.95 -5.95
N PHE A 148 -1.94 -6.76 -6.58
CA PHE A 148 -1.34 -5.43 -6.72
C PHE A 148 -2.22 -4.54 -7.59
N PHE A 149 -2.36 -3.28 -7.19
CA PHE A 149 -3.14 -2.32 -7.97
C PHE A 149 -2.52 -2.06 -9.35
N THR A 150 -3.35 -2.19 -10.38
CA THR A 150 -3.13 -1.59 -11.70
C THR A 150 -4.46 -1.03 -12.21
N ALA A 151 -4.41 -0.01 -13.07
CA ALA A 151 -5.62 0.53 -13.69
C ALA A 151 -6.39 -0.55 -14.46
N GLU A 152 -5.67 -1.39 -15.21
CA GLU A 152 -6.25 -2.51 -15.95
C GLU A 152 -7.03 -3.48 -15.05
N LYS A 153 -6.47 -3.89 -13.91
CA LYS A 153 -7.16 -4.77 -12.97
C LYS A 153 -8.42 -4.14 -12.40
N PHE A 154 -8.37 -2.83 -12.12
CA PHE A 154 -9.55 -2.12 -11.67
C PHE A 154 -10.61 -2.06 -12.80
N GLU A 155 -10.25 -1.67 -14.00
CA GLU A 155 -11.14 -1.56 -15.15
C GLU A 155 -11.78 -2.89 -15.53
N ASN A 156 -11.05 -4.01 -15.43
CA ASN A 156 -11.58 -5.35 -15.67
C ASN A 156 -12.68 -5.76 -14.67
N ASN A 157 -12.58 -5.30 -13.42
CA ASN A 157 -13.59 -5.58 -12.39
C ASN A 157 -14.74 -4.54 -12.38
N PHE A 158 -14.46 -3.31 -12.83
CA PHE A 158 -15.37 -2.16 -12.78
C PHE A 158 -15.32 -1.33 -14.07
N PRO A 159 -15.71 -1.90 -15.25
CA PRO A 159 -15.41 -1.34 -16.56
C PRO A 159 -16.05 0.03 -16.86
N SER A 160 -17.07 0.42 -16.12
CA SER A 160 -17.77 1.69 -16.33
C SER A 160 -17.74 2.62 -15.12
N ASP A 161 -17.04 2.20 -14.08
CA ASP A 161 -17.02 2.93 -12.82
C ASP A 161 -15.85 3.92 -12.74
N LYS A 162 -16.09 4.99 -12.00
CA LYS A 162 -15.05 5.93 -11.59
C LYS A 162 -15.08 6.06 -10.08
N ALA A 163 -13.93 5.91 -9.46
CA ALA A 163 -13.81 6.17 -8.03
C ALA A 163 -14.00 7.67 -7.73
N LYS A 164 -14.83 7.96 -6.75
CA LYS A 164 -14.98 9.31 -6.20
C LYS A 164 -13.84 9.67 -5.26
N LEU A 165 -13.32 8.68 -4.57
CA LEU A 165 -12.18 8.82 -3.66
C LEU A 165 -11.29 7.58 -3.76
N ILE A 166 -9.99 7.82 -3.84
CA ILE A 166 -8.95 6.76 -3.77
C ILE A 166 -8.03 7.10 -2.61
N THR A 167 -7.84 6.14 -1.73
CA THR A 167 -6.85 6.20 -0.64
C THR A 167 -5.73 5.19 -0.88
N SER A 168 -4.55 5.49 -0.34
CA SER A 168 -3.41 4.58 -0.23
C SER A 168 -2.62 4.98 1.00
N ILE A 169 -2.60 4.13 2.02
CA ILE A 169 -2.09 4.46 3.36
C ILE A 169 -1.08 3.40 3.80
#